data_a0afc40fa2d4523038c00c5353bf9867
#
_entry.id   a0afc40fa2d4523038c00c5353bf9867
#
_cell.length_a   1.000
_cell.length_b   1.000
_cell.length_c   1.000
_cell.angle_alpha   90.00
_cell.angle_beta   90.00
_cell.angle_gamma   90.00
#
_symmetry.space_group_name_H-M   'P 1'
#
loop_
_entity.id
_entity.type
_entity.pdbx_description
1 polymer ?
#
loop_
_entity_poly.entity_id
_entity_poly.type
_entity_poly.pdbx_seq_one_letter_code
_entity_poly.pdbx_strand_id
1 'polypeptide(L)'
;MLGRRISSGRAARLHAGGFAALALVALPALRAGAEDAASLVDERVAAVRTAKVAIAVAALLVLGLGAWLRRRGRPEALRGARDAALAALGLASVLASWNFLNFRYTSVVHAHELFNYAIGSRYFPELGYERLYECVAVADAEAGVPGVAERRITDLATYELRGTRAALADPRRCKADFAPARWEEFARDVAAFRALFPPEDWEALQQDHGFNATPLWAALGRLVAAPVAPSPGGLLALASLDALLDLVAWGAVAAVFGWRAACVGLIYWGTNQPAGYEWTGGAFLRHDWIAALLVGLALLRRARPAAAGALFAAAALLRAFPAVLFAGPLFGAVLGALRARRLVPPPGLRRLLGGALLAAVAMLPLSVASGGPAAWRRFAEHIAHHASVPATNTLGLRTLLSYTPQGRFAVLVASHPDPGREWKERRRAAFAERRALFALVAGAYAALLAVSAAGQPLWVAALLGTGLVPFALDGACYYSAFLAAWGLLWTRSEAVGVLLCALSAAGWAIATRWPEPDDAFTATSLAVLLFVAASTWLVSRPRARAAP
;
A
#
# COMPACT_ATOMS: atom_id res chain seq x y z
N MET A 1 27.90 8.48 56.26
CA MET A 1 27.85 9.96 56.20
C MET A 1 27.62 10.40 54.77
N LEU A 2 26.65 11.28 54.61
CA LEU A 2 26.31 12.06 53.42
C LEU A 2 25.70 11.35 52.20
N GLY A 3 24.39 11.33 52.24
CA GLY A 3 23.51 11.10 51.12
C GLY A 3 23.46 12.26 50.14
N ARG A 4 23.28 11.93 48.86
CA ARG A 4 22.84 12.89 47.84
C ARG A 4 21.42 12.49 47.39
N ARG A 5 20.45 13.28 47.79
CA ARG A 5 19.10 13.29 47.22
C ARG A 5 19.19 13.82 45.81
N ILE A 6 18.78 13.03 44.81
CA ILE A 6 18.55 13.47 43.44
C ILE A 6 17.09 13.88 43.35
N SER A 7 16.86 15.14 43.06
CA SER A 7 15.55 15.79 42.94
C SER A 7 14.74 15.22 41.76
N SER A 8 13.65 14.54 42.06
CA SER A 8 12.66 13.94 41.16
C SER A 8 11.63 14.93 40.59
N GLY A 9 11.96 16.21 40.51
CA GLY A 9 10.96 17.28 40.24
C GLY A 9 10.89 17.82 38.81
N ARG A 10 11.78 17.44 37.90
CA ARG A 10 11.77 18.01 36.52
C ARG A 10 11.34 17.06 35.41
N ALA A 11 11.26 15.76 35.63
CA ALA A 11 10.80 14.79 34.63
C ALA A 11 9.27 14.75 34.47
N ALA A 12 8.51 15.14 35.48
CA ALA A 12 7.05 15.02 35.47
C ALA A 12 6.31 16.13 34.69
N ARG A 13 6.98 17.26 34.36
CA ARG A 13 6.31 18.39 33.67
C ARG A 13 6.37 18.32 32.13
N LEU A 14 7.18 17.42 31.55
CA LEU A 14 7.28 17.25 30.09
C LEU A 14 6.29 16.21 29.54
N HIS A 15 5.67 15.39 30.42
CA HIS A 15 4.69 14.38 29.98
C HIS A 15 3.24 14.90 29.91
N ALA A 16 2.92 16.04 30.54
CA ALA A 16 1.56 16.56 30.56
C ALA A 16 1.13 17.29 29.28
N GLY A 17 2.09 17.83 28.50
CA GLY A 17 1.76 18.59 27.29
C GLY A 17 1.39 17.73 26.07
N GLY A 18 1.92 16.49 25.99
CA GLY A 18 1.63 15.58 24.87
C GLY A 18 0.26 14.88 25.00
N PHE A 19 -0.20 14.63 26.20
CA PHE A 19 -1.50 13.99 26.45
C PHE A 19 -2.68 14.97 26.30
N ALA A 20 -2.49 16.24 26.54
CA ALA A 20 -3.54 17.25 26.40
C ALA A 20 -3.94 17.50 24.95
N ALA A 21 -3.00 17.41 24.01
CA ALA A 21 -3.29 17.52 22.56
C ALA A 21 -4.04 16.29 22.02
N LEU A 22 -3.82 15.10 22.58
CA LEU A 22 -4.53 13.86 22.25
C LEU A 22 -5.94 13.79 22.84
N ALA A 23 -6.16 14.38 24.03
CA ALA A 23 -7.46 14.41 24.66
C ALA A 23 -8.44 15.40 24.01
N LEU A 24 -7.95 16.45 23.36
CA LEU A 24 -8.79 17.47 22.69
C LEU A 24 -9.44 16.95 21.39
N VAL A 25 -8.94 15.88 20.78
CA VAL A 25 -9.51 15.27 19.56
C VAL A 25 -10.61 14.26 19.88
N ALA A 26 -10.68 13.74 21.11
CA ALA A 26 -11.56 12.62 21.48
C ALA A 26 -12.88 13.03 22.20
N LEU A 27 -13.08 14.27 22.61
CA LEU A 27 -14.13 14.66 23.56
C LEU A 27 -15.44 15.31 23.05
N PRO A 28 -15.67 15.70 21.76
CA PRO A 28 -16.96 16.29 21.36
C PRO A 28 -18.07 15.29 20.97
N ALA A 29 -17.87 13.99 21.08
CA ALA A 29 -18.67 12.99 20.35
C ALA A 29 -20.00 12.55 21.01
N LEU A 30 -20.48 13.16 22.09
CA LEU A 30 -21.61 12.60 22.87
C LEU A 30 -22.94 13.37 22.83
N ARG A 31 -23.06 14.44 22.05
CA ARG A 31 -24.32 15.23 22.00
C ARG A 31 -24.55 15.88 20.64
N ALA A 32 -25.19 15.20 19.68
CA ALA A 32 -25.73 15.88 18.50
C ALA A 32 -26.77 15.05 17.73
N GLY A 33 -27.78 15.70 17.16
CA GLY A 33 -28.81 15.11 16.31
C GLY A 33 -28.31 14.74 14.89
N ALA A 34 -29.13 14.16 14.05
CA ALA A 34 -28.73 13.58 12.74
C ALA A 34 -28.14 14.59 11.72
N GLU A 35 -28.59 15.84 11.73
CA GLU A 35 -28.01 16.91 10.87
C GLU A 35 -26.62 17.35 11.36
N ASP A 36 -26.35 17.26 12.66
CA ASP A 36 -25.03 17.48 13.24
C ASP A 36 -24.07 16.32 12.98
N ALA A 37 -24.54 15.12 12.69
CA ALA A 37 -23.70 13.95 12.48
C ALA A 37 -22.82 14.05 11.21
N ALA A 38 -23.33 14.56 10.11
CA ALA A 38 -22.55 14.75 8.87
C ALA A 38 -21.48 15.82 9.04
N SER A 39 -21.81 16.96 9.66
CA SER A 39 -20.83 18.01 9.97
C SER A 39 -19.75 17.55 10.93
N LEU A 40 -20.09 16.72 11.91
CA LEU A 40 -19.14 16.13 12.84
C LEU A 40 -18.20 15.12 12.19
N VAL A 41 -18.67 14.37 11.18
CA VAL A 41 -17.81 13.47 10.38
C VAL A 41 -16.80 14.30 9.58
N ASP A 42 -17.23 15.37 8.93
CA ASP A 42 -16.36 16.25 8.15
C ASP A 42 -15.32 16.96 9.03
N GLU A 43 -15.71 17.42 10.21
CA GLU A 43 -14.79 18.02 11.19
C GLU A 43 -13.75 17.01 11.68
N ARG A 44 -14.13 15.76 11.94
CA ARG A 44 -13.20 14.69 12.36
C ARG A 44 -12.21 14.34 11.25
N VAL A 45 -12.68 14.22 10.02
CA VAL A 45 -11.81 13.99 8.86
C VAL A 45 -10.82 15.14 8.68
N ALA A 46 -11.27 16.39 8.82
CA ALA A 46 -10.40 17.56 8.78
C ALA A 46 -9.37 17.60 9.92
N ALA A 47 -9.78 17.21 11.14
CA ALA A 47 -8.88 17.13 12.30
C ALA A 47 -7.80 16.05 12.11
N VAL A 48 -8.16 14.85 11.65
CA VAL A 48 -7.22 13.76 11.31
C VAL A 48 -6.21 14.23 10.26
N ARG A 49 -6.69 14.87 9.20
CA ARG A 49 -5.85 15.43 8.15
C ARG A 49 -4.87 16.46 8.70
N THR A 50 -5.35 17.42 9.50
CA THR A 50 -4.54 18.44 10.13
C THR A 50 -3.46 17.84 11.03
N ALA A 51 -3.81 16.83 11.83
CA ALA A 51 -2.85 16.14 12.69
C ALA A 51 -1.76 15.41 11.86
N LYS A 52 -2.13 14.72 10.79
CA LYS A 52 -1.17 14.04 9.89
C LYS A 52 -0.21 15.05 9.23
N VAL A 53 -0.72 16.18 8.75
CA VAL A 53 0.08 17.28 8.20
C VAL A 53 1.04 17.82 9.25
N ALA A 54 0.55 18.11 10.46
CA ALA A 54 1.37 18.65 11.54
C ALA A 54 2.51 17.69 11.91
N ILE A 55 2.25 16.38 11.99
CA ILE A 55 3.28 15.36 12.25
C ILE A 55 4.31 15.35 11.11
N ALA A 56 3.89 15.33 9.86
CA ALA A 56 4.80 15.30 8.71
C ALA A 56 5.71 16.55 8.66
N VAL A 57 5.14 17.73 8.87
CA VAL A 57 5.89 19.00 8.90
C VAL A 57 6.82 19.06 10.11
N ALA A 58 6.37 18.69 11.30
CA ALA A 58 7.21 18.65 12.49
C ALA A 58 8.38 17.68 12.32
N ALA A 59 8.15 16.50 11.73
CA ALA A 59 9.21 15.55 11.42
C ALA A 59 10.22 16.10 10.40
N LEU A 60 9.74 16.76 9.36
CA LEU A 60 10.58 17.47 8.37
C LEU A 60 11.49 18.50 9.07
N LEU A 61 10.95 19.30 9.99
CA LEU A 61 11.72 20.31 10.73
C LEU A 61 12.73 19.65 11.68
N VAL A 62 12.37 18.60 12.42
CA VAL A 62 13.27 17.90 13.35
C VAL A 62 14.43 17.24 12.60
N LEU A 63 14.16 16.55 11.50
CA LEU A 63 15.19 15.89 10.68
C LEU A 63 16.04 16.94 9.93
N GLY A 64 15.40 18.00 9.40
CA GLY A 64 16.07 19.12 8.74
C GLY A 64 17.03 19.85 9.69
N LEU A 65 16.60 20.16 10.91
CA LEU A 65 17.42 20.74 11.96
C LEU A 65 18.62 19.83 12.28
N GLY A 66 18.39 18.53 12.39
CA GLY A 66 19.45 17.55 12.62
C GLY A 66 20.51 17.56 11.52
N ALA A 67 20.08 17.57 10.26
CA ALA A 67 20.96 17.64 9.10
C ALA A 67 21.72 18.98 9.03
N TRP A 68 21.05 20.09 9.33
CA TRP A 68 21.67 21.41 9.38
C TRP A 68 22.72 21.55 10.49
N LEU A 69 22.42 21.08 11.71
CA LEU A 69 23.36 21.11 12.84
C LEU A 69 24.62 20.28 12.55
N ARG A 70 24.50 19.13 11.87
CA ARG A 70 25.66 18.33 11.45
C ARG A 70 26.53 19.07 10.43
N ARG A 71 25.92 19.74 9.45
CA ARG A 71 26.66 20.56 8.47
C ARG A 71 27.41 21.73 9.14
N ARG A 72 26.91 22.19 10.29
CA ARG A 72 27.56 23.22 11.12
C ARG A 72 28.58 22.67 12.10
N GLY A 73 28.91 21.36 12.04
CA GLY A 73 29.84 20.73 12.96
C GLY A 73 29.32 20.56 14.40
N ARG A 74 28.00 20.67 14.63
CA ARG A 74 27.36 20.56 15.95
C ARG A 74 26.39 19.37 16.03
N PRO A 75 26.80 18.11 15.73
CA PRO A 75 25.87 16.97 15.62
C PRO A 75 25.17 16.65 16.95
N GLU A 76 25.80 16.93 18.08
CA GLU A 76 25.26 16.66 19.43
C GLU A 76 24.34 17.77 19.96
N ALA A 77 24.31 18.94 19.29
CA ALA A 77 23.44 20.04 19.72
C ALA A 77 21.97 19.59 19.71
N LEU A 78 21.27 19.83 20.82
CA LEU A 78 19.86 19.48 21.03
C LEU A 78 19.54 17.98 20.79
N ARG A 79 20.54 17.07 20.85
CA ARG A 79 20.34 15.66 20.52
C ARG A 79 19.20 15.03 21.33
N GLY A 80 19.18 15.23 22.65
CA GLY A 80 18.12 14.68 23.51
C GLY A 80 16.73 15.19 23.13
N ALA A 81 16.61 16.49 22.81
CA ALA A 81 15.34 17.09 22.40
C ALA A 81 14.88 16.58 21.03
N ARG A 82 15.81 16.46 20.05
CA ARG A 82 15.52 15.90 18.72
C ARG A 82 15.12 14.43 18.78
N ASP A 83 15.79 13.65 19.62
CA ASP A 83 15.49 12.24 19.84
C ASP A 83 14.11 12.07 20.50
N ALA A 84 13.80 12.87 21.52
CA ALA A 84 12.50 12.87 22.17
C ALA A 84 11.37 13.28 21.20
N ALA A 85 11.61 14.33 20.41
CA ALA A 85 10.66 14.77 19.38
C ALA A 85 10.44 13.68 18.31
N LEU A 86 11.51 13.05 17.80
CA LEU A 86 11.41 11.98 16.82
C LEU A 86 10.65 10.76 17.37
N ALA A 87 10.89 10.38 18.63
CA ALA A 87 10.18 9.30 19.28
C ALA A 87 8.68 9.62 19.46
N ALA A 88 8.35 10.84 19.90
CA ALA A 88 6.97 11.30 20.03
C ALA A 88 6.23 11.33 18.70
N LEU A 89 6.89 11.84 17.63
CA LEU A 89 6.34 11.86 16.26
C LEU A 89 6.17 10.44 15.71
N GLY A 90 7.13 9.53 15.95
CA GLY A 90 7.01 8.13 15.58
C GLY A 90 5.81 7.45 16.24
N LEU A 91 5.61 7.66 17.55
CA LEU A 91 4.45 7.13 18.29
C LEU A 91 3.13 7.74 17.80
N ALA A 92 3.10 9.07 17.61
CA ALA A 92 1.92 9.75 17.05
C ALA A 92 1.59 9.23 15.65
N SER A 93 2.61 8.84 14.86
CA SER A 93 2.42 8.28 13.52
C SER A 93 1.82 6.87 13.54
N VAL A 94 2.09 6.07 14.56
CA VAL A 94 1.38 4.78 14.75
C VAL A 94 -0.11 5.03 14.96
N LEU A 95 -0.49 6.02 15.78
CA LEU A 95 -1.91 6.39 15.94
C LEU A 95 -2.49 7.00 14.66
N ALA A 96 -1.69 7.80 13.95
CA ALA A 96 -2.09 8.39 12.67
C ALA A 96 -2.33 7.34 11.58
N SER A 97 -1.59 6.21 11.59
CA SER A 97 -1.83 5.11 10.64
C SER A 97 -3.20 4.46 10.83
N TRP A 98 -3.80 4.62 12.01
CA TRP A 98 -5.17 4.20 12.37
C TRP A 98 -6.14 5.39 12.41
N ASN A 99 -5.83 6.49 11.71
CA ASN A 99 -6.63 7.71 11.71
C ASN A 99 -6.99 8.23 13.13
N PHE A 100 -6.14 7.99 14.12
CA PHE A 100 -6.41 8.30 15.54
C PHE A 100 -7.73 7.69 16.02
N LEU A 101 -8.07 6.49 15.56
CA LEU A 101 -9.33 5.76 15.81
C LEU A 101 -10.59 6.48 15.27
N ASN A 102 -10.44 7.43 14.36
CA ASN A 102 -11.55 8.05 13.64
C ASN A 102 -11.74 7.36 12.29
N PHE A 103 -12.60 6.36 12.24
CA PHE A 103 -12.87 5.57 11.05
C PHE A 103 -14.08 6.12 10.30
N ARG A 104 -13.97 6.21 8.98
CA ARG A 104 -15.00 6.75 8.10
C ARG A 104 -16.37 6.06 8.28
N TYR A 105 -16.37 4.75 8.49
CA TYR A 105 -17.57 3.94 8.63
C TYR A 105 -17.86 3.54 10.09
N THR A 106 -17.38 4.32 11.05
CA THR A 106 -17.51 4.06 12.49
C THR A 106 -16.95 2.70 12.94
N SER A 107 -16.25 2.00 12.06
CA SER A 107 -15.68 0.67 12.30
C SER A 107 -14.21 0.62 11.87
N VAL A 108 -13.41 -0.10 12.64
CA VAL A 108 -12.03 -0.47 12.26
C VAL A 108 -12.00 -1.43 11.06
N VAL A 109 -13.10 -2.13 10.81
CA VAL A 109 -13.21 -3.14 9.75
C VAL A 109 -13.52 -2.46 8.41
N HIS A 110 -12.68 -2.70 7.41
CA HIS A 110 -12.92 -2.23 6.04
C HIS A 110 -13.79 -3.26 5.29
N ALA A 111 -15.10 -3.20 5.51
CA ALA A 111 -16.05 -4.21 5.02
C ALA A 111 -16.00 -4.38 3.48
N HIS A 112 -15.79 -3.29 2.71
CA HIS A 112 -15.66 -3.31 1.26
C HIS A 112 -14.47 -4.19 0.80
N GLU A 113 -13.28 -3.95 1.34
CA GLU A 113 -12.08 -4.74 1.03
C GLU A 113 -12.22 -6.19 1.51
N LEU A 114 -12.80 -6.38 2.70
CA LEU A 114 -13.06 -7.72 3.23
C LEU A 114 -14.02 -8.49 2.33
N PHE A 115 -15.08 -7.85 1.82
CA PHE A 115 -15.98 -8.51 0.87
C PHE A 115 -15.21 -8.99 -0.36
N ASN A 116 -14.50 -8.10 -1.06
CA ASN A 116 -13.80 -8.45 -2.27
C ASN A 116 -12.74 -9.54 -2.04
N TYR A 117 -11.98 -9.49 -0.94
CA TYR A 117 -10.85 -10.38 -0.72
C TYR A 117 -11.18 -11.62 0.12
N ALA A 118 -11.98 -11.52 1.19
CA ALA A 118 -12.34 -12.71 1.96
C ALA A 118 -13.38 -13.57 1.22
N ILE A 119 -14.45 -12.97 0.67
CA ILE A 119 -15.42 -13.70 -0.14
C ILE A 119 -14.80 -14.16 -1.46
N GLY A 120 -14.07 -13.29 -2.16
CA GLY A 120 -13.41 -13.64 -3.41
C GLY A 120 -12.45 -14.84 -3.25
N SER A 121 -11.67 -14.90 -2.15
CA SER A 121 -10.78 -16.04 -1.90
C SER A 121 -11.53 -17.31 -1.44
N ARG A 122 -12.53 -17.16 -0.56
CA ARG A 122 -13.34 -18.25 -0.03
C ARG A 122 -14.04 -19.05 -1.12
N TYR A 123 -14.54 -18.33 -2.13
CA TYR A 123 -15.29 -18.88 -3.25
C TYR A 123 -14.52 -18.83 -4.59
N PHE A 124 -13.21 -18.64 -4.55
CA PHE A 124 -12.38 -18.54 -5.75
C PHE A 124 -12.48 -19.73 -6.71
N PRO A 125 -12.56 -21.01 -6.23
CA PRO A 125 -12.73 -22.15 -7.11
C PRO A 125 -14.01 -22.07 -7.96
N GLU A 126 -15.09 -21.55 -7.39
CA GLU A 126 -16.39 -21.44 -8.03
C GLU A 126 -16.53 -20.17 -8.87
N LEU A 127 -16.00 -19.02 -8.38
CA LEU A 127 -16.21 -17.69 -9.00
C LEU A 127 -15.12 -17.31 -9.99
N GLY A 128 -13.90 -17.79 -9.79
CA GLY A 128 -12.72 -17.30 -10.52
C GLY A 128 -12.49 -15.79 -10.28
N TYR A 129 -11.98 -15.10 -11.30
CA TYR A 129 -11.76 -13.66 -11.26
C TYR A 129 -12.96 -12.83 -11.73
N GLU A 130 -13.90 -13.41 -12.47
CA GLU A 130 -14.85 -12.66 -13.29
C GLU A 130 -16.27 -12.67 -12.77
N ARG A 131 -16.67 -13.66 -11.94
CA ARG A 131 -18.09 -13.91 -11.64
C ARG A 131 -18.58 -13.38 -10.30
N LEU A 132 -17.75 -12.74 -9.49
CA LEU A 132 -18.11 -12.33 -8.14
C LEU A 132 -19.39 -11.48 -8.13
N TYR A 133 -19.42 -10.37 -8.86
CA TYR A 133 -20.54 -9.43 -8.81
C TYR A 133 -21.79 -9.95 -9.52
N GLU A 134 -21.61 -10.72 -10.59
CA GLU A 134 -22.69 -11.40 -11.29
C GLU A 134 -23.44 -12.36 -10.37
N CYS A 135 -22.69 -13.19 -9.64
CA CYS A 135 -23.25 -14.19 -8.74
C CYS A 135 -23.82 -13.58 -7.45
N VAL A 136 -23.27 -12.44 -7.00
CA VAL A 136 -23.87 -11.63 -5.93
C VAL A 136 -25.24 -11.11 -6.34
N ALA A 137 -25.37 -10.59 -7.57
CA ALA A 137 -26.67 -10.12 -8.07
C ALA A 137 -27.71 -11.26 -8.14
N VAL A 138 -27.30 -12.46 -8.55
CA VAL A 138 -28.18 -13.66 -8.54
C VAL A 138 -28.59 -14.03 -7.10
N ALA A 139 -27.65 -14.07 -6.15
CA ALA A 139 -27.94 -14.37 -4.75
C ALA A 139 -28.88 -13.31 -4.11
N ASP A 140 -28.67 -12.03 -4.42
CA ASP A 140 -29.54 -10.94 -3.96
C ASP A 140 -30.95 -11.05 -4.53
N ALA A 141 -31.10 -11.39 -5.83
CA ALA A 141 -32.40 -11.58 -6.46
C ALA A 141 -33.16 -12.77 -5.86
N GLU A 142 -32.49 -13.90 -5.60
CA GLU A 142 -33.07 -15.05 -4.92
C GLU A 142 -33.48 -14.77 -3.48
N ALA A 143 -32.78 -13.85 -2.81
CA ALA A 143 -33.14 -13.36 -1.48
C ALA A 143 -34.26 -12.30 -1.50
N GLY A 144 -34.83 -11.95 -2.67
CA GLY A 144 -35.89 -10.97 -2.82
C GLY A 144 -35.46 -9.52 -2.57
N VAL A 145 -34.18 -9.20 -2.75
CA VAL A 145 -33.68 -7.82 -2.59
C VAL A 145 -34.28 -6.92 -3.66
N PRO A 146 -34.92 -5.80 -3.30
CA PRO A 146 -35.54 -4.92 -4.30
C PRO A 146 -34.50 -4.21 -5.18
N GLY A 147 -34.86 -3.87 -6.42
CA GLY A 147 -34.03 -3.07 -7.34
C GLY A 147 -32.86 -3.82 -7.99
N VAL A 148 -32.69 -5.12 -7.75
CA VAL A 148 -31.54 -5.87 -8.31
C VAL A 148 -31.54 -5.89 -9.83
N ALA A 149 -32.73 -5.93 -10.49
CA ALA A 149 -32.85 -5.97 -11.95
C ALA A 149 -32.41 -4.65 -12.64
N GLU A 150 -32.48 -3.55 -11.92
CA GLU A 150 -32.10 -2.20 -12.37
C GLU A 150 -30.66 -1.85 -12.00
N ARG A 151 -30.04 -2.65 -11.13
CA ARG A 151 -28.67 -2.43 -10.63
C ARG A 151 -27.65 -2.48 -11.75
N ARG A 152 -26.59 -1.68 -11.60
CA ARG A 152 -25.39 -1.74 -12.45
C ARG A 152 -24.24 -2.33 -11.67
N ILE A 153 -23.52 -3.25 -12.30
CA ILE A 153 -22.33 -3.91 -11.76
C ILE A 153 -21.18 -3.78 -12.74
N THR A 154 -19.94 -3.86 -12.26
CA THR A 154 -18.79 -4.03 -13.14
C THR A 154 -18.76 -5.46 -13.67
N ASP A 155 -18.74 -5.60 -14.98
CA ASP A 155 -18.34 -6.84 -15.63
C ASP A 155 -16.83 -7.03 -15.44
N LEU A 156 -16.46 -7.97 -14.57
CA LEU A 156 -15.04 -8.19 -14.21
C LEU A 156 -14.20 -8.80 -15.35
N ALA A 157 -14.84 -9.28 -16.44
CA ALA A 157 -14.13 -9.71 -17.64
C ALA A 157 -13.71 -8.53 -18.53
N THR A 158 -14.47 -7.43 -18.53
CA THR A 158 -14.22 -6.25 -19.39
C THR A 158 -13.89 -4.97 -18.63
N TYR A 159 -14.18 -4.92 -17.34
CA TYR A 159 -14.14 -3.72 -16.48
C TYR A 159 -15.04 -2.58 -16.98
N GLU A 160 -16.15 -2.95 -17.62
CA GLU A 160 -17.22 -2.03 -18.03
C GLU A 160 -18.45 -2.19 -17.13
N LEU A 161 -19.16 -1.09 -16.89
CA LEU A 161 -20.42 -1.13 -16.15
C LEU A 161 -21.53 -1.70 -17.03
N ARG A 162 -22.23 -2.74 -16.55
CA ARG A 162 -23.41 -3.34 -17.21
C ARG A 162 -24.57 -3.53 -16.24
N GLY A 163 -25.78 -3.64 -16.79
CA GLY A 163 -26.96 -4.01 -16.01
C GLY A 163 -26.96 -5.48 -15.61
N THR A 164 -27.58 -5.80 -14.48
CA THR A 164 -27.68 -7.17 -13.93
C THR A 164 -28.65 -8.07 -14.66
N ARG A 165 -29.55 -7.53 -15.51
CA ARG A 165 -30.61 -8.30 -16.22
C ARG A 165 -30.09 -9.53 -16.97
N ALA A 166 -28.91 -9.42 -17.58
CA ALA A 166 -28.29 -10.55 -18.30
C ALA A 166 -27.91 -11.70 -17.35
N ALA A 167 -27.35 -11.38 -16.17
CA ALA A 167 -27.02 -12.36 -15.14
C ALA A 167 -28.27 -13.02 -14.55
N LEU A 168 -29.34 -12.22 -14.35
CA LEU A 168 -30.59 -12.71 -13.82
C LEU A 168 -31.41 -13.54 -14.83
N ALA A 169 -31.20 -13.35 -16.15
CA ALA A 169 -31.83 -14.15 -17.19
C ALA A 169 -31.30 -15.60 -17.23
N ASP A 170 -30.02 -15.83 -16.84
CA ASP A 170 -29.44 -17.16 -16.76
C ASP A 170 -28.69 -17.37 -15.43
N PRO A 171 -29.39 -17.53 -14.31
CA PRO A 171 -28.76 -17.76 -13.01
C PRO A 171 -28.00 -19.09 -12.92
N ARG A 172 -28.26 -20.04 -13.85
CA ARG A 172 -27.57 -21.34 -13.91
C ARG A 172 -26.07 -21.14 -14.16
N ARG A 173 -25.69 -20.12 -14.93
CA ARG A 173 -24.29 -19.80 -15.19
C ARG A 173 -23.49 -19.54 -13.91
N CYS A 174 -24.08 -18.88 -12.93
CA CYS A 174 -23.45 -18.67 -11.62
C CYS A 174 -23.41 -19.96 -10.78
N LYS A 175 -24.45 -20.79 -10.86
CA LYS A 175 -24.59 -21.96 -10.00
C LYS A 175 -23.86 -23.20 -10.52
N ALA A 176 -23.48 -23.23 -11.79
CA ALA A 176 -22.93 -24.41 -12.46
C ALA A 176 -21.67 -24.99 -11.77
N ASP A 177 -20.84 -24.12 -11.19
CA ASP A 177 -19.61 -24.55 -10.51
C ASP A 177 -19.78 -24.67 -8.99
N PHE A 178 -20.98 -24.43 -8.45
CA PHE A 178 -21.30 -24.60 -7.04
C PHE A 178 -22.03 -25.92 -6.79
N ALA A 179 -21.61 -26.68 -5.77
CA ALA A 179 -22.50 -27.67 -5.16
C ALA A 179 -23.68 -26.94 -4.47
N PRO A 180 -24.90 -27.53 -4.41
CA PRO A 180 -26.07 -26.84 -3.85
C PRO A 180 -25.84 -26.26 -2.45
N ALA A 181 -25.29 -27.03 -1.52
CA ALA A 181 -24.99 -26.57 -0.16
C ALA A 181 -23.95 -25.43 -0.14
N ARG A 182 -23.04 -25.44 -1.10
CA ARG A 182 -22.00 -24.40 -1.23
C ARG A 182 -22.57 -23.09 -1.78
N TRP A 183 -23.57 -23.16 -2.68
CA TRP A 183 -24.32 -21.99 -3.13
C TRP A 183 -25.12 -21.37 -1.99
N GLU A 184 -25.79 -22.18 -1.17
CA GLU A 184 -26.51 -21.70 0.01
C GLU A 184 -25.55 -21.01 1.00
N GLU A 185 -24.34 -21.55 1.21
CA GLU A 185 -23.32 -20.92 2.04
C GLU A 185 -22.91 -19.56 1.46
N PHE A 186 -22.63 -19.48 0.17
CA PHE A 186 -22.32 -18.25 -0.53
C PHE A 186 -23.44 -17.20 -0.38
N ALA A 187 -24.69 -17.59 -0.62
CA ALA A 187 -25.83 -16.70 -0.49
C ALA A 187 -26.01 -16.16 0.95
N ARG A 188 -25.77 -17.02 1.97
CA ARG A 188 -25.78 -16.56 3.39
C ARG A 188 -24.66 -15.58 3.68
N ASP A 189 -23.45 -15.83 3.17
CA ASP A 189 -22.31 -14.93 3.37
C ASP A 189 -22.54 -13.58 2.66
N VAL A 190 -23.08 -13.58 1.45
CA VAL A 190 -23.49 -12.36 0.72
C VAL A 190 -24.51 -11.58 1.53
N ALA A 191 -25.54 -12.24 2.06
CA ALA A 191 -26.55 -11.60 2.89
C ALA A 191 -25.96 -10.98 4.17
N ALA A 192 -25.01 -11.67 4.81
CA ALA A 192 -24.31 -11.17 6.01
C ALA A 192 -23.48 -9.90 5.69
N PHE A 193 -22.77 -9.89 4.56
CA PHE A 193 -22.03 -8.69 4.15
C PHE A 193 -22.96 -7.56 3.72
N ARG A 194 -24.00 -7.85 2.96
CA ARG A 194 -24.99 -6.83 2.55
C ARG A 194 -25.57 -6.09 3.76
N ALA A 195 -25.84 -6.79 4.85
CA ALA A 195 -26.36 -6.20 6.08
C ALA A 195 -25.41 -5.18 6.75
N LEU A 196 -24.13 -5.11 6.33
CA LEU A 196 -23.15 -4.15 6.83
C LEU A 196 -23.20 -2.81 6.08
N PHE A 197 -23.94 -2.71 4.99
CA PHE A 197 -23.94 -1.54 4.11
C PHE A 197 -25.31 -0.93 3.98
N PRO A 198 -25.43 0.39 3.84
CA PRO A 198 -26.59 1.02 3.22
C PRO A 198 -26.79 0.47 1.80
N PRO A 199 -28.03 0.43 1.27
CA PRO A 199 -28.31 -0.11 -0.06
C PRO A 199 -27.46 0.50 -1.18
N GLU A 200 -27.25 1.82 -1.16
CA GLU A 200 -26.46 2.56 -2.13
C GLU A 200 -24.95 2.18 -2.07
N ASP A 201 -24.40 1.98 -0.89
CA ASP A 201 -23.01 1.56 -0.71
C ASP A 201 -22.80 0.10 -1.14
N TRP A 202 -23.81 -0.77 -0.91
CA TRP A 202 -23.81 -2.15 -1.40
C TRP A 202 -23.83 -2.24 -2.91
N GLU A 203 -24.58 -1.37 -3.58
CA GLU A 203 -24.57 -1.25 -5.03
C GLU A 203 -23.23 -0.69 -5.54
N ALA A 204 -22.73 0.37 -4.94
CA ALA A 204 -21.45 0.99 -5.31
C ALA A 204 -20.27 0.02 -5.16
N LEU A 205 -20.28 -0.86 -4.15
CA LEU A 205 -19.28 -1.91 -3.96
C LEU A 205 -19.15 -2.83 -5.18
N GLN A 206 -20.28 -3.15 -5.82
CA GLN A 206 -20.30 -4.03 -7.00
C GLN A 206 -19.90 -3.32 -8.31
N GLN A 207 -19.55 -2.04 -8.23
CA GLN A 207 -18.97 -1.25 -9.34
C GLN A 207 -17.45 -1.12 -9.24
N ASP A 208 -16.83 -1.81 -8.29
CA ASP A 208 -15.36 -1.86 -8.11
C ASP A 208 -14.71 -2.93 -9.03
N HIS A 209 -13.42 -3.18 -8.83
CA HIS A 209 -12.59 -4.06 -9.66
C HIS A 209 -12.51 -5.51 -9.16
N GLY A 210 -13.27 -5.88 -8.13
CA GLY A 210 -13.39 -7.25 -7.63
C GLY A 210 -12.12 -7.83 -7.03
N PHE A 211 -11.94 -9.14 -7.22
CA PHE A 211 -10.85 -9.93 -6.67
C PHE A 211 -9.68 -10.05 -7.66
N ASN A 212 -8.54 -9.43 -7.35
CA ASN A 212 -7.36 -9.36 -8.23
C ASN A 212 -6.10 -9.99 -7.62
N ALA A 213 -6.25 -10.89 -6.63
CA ALA A 213 -5.12 -11.51 -5.97
C ALA A 213 -4.49 -12.63 -6.81
N THR A 214 -3.21 -12.94 -6.54
CA THR A 214 -2.53 -14.07 -7.18
C THR A 214 -3.14 -15.41 -6.75
N PRO A 215 -2.91 -16.50 -7.51
CA PRO A 215 -3.37 -17.83 -7.11
C PRO A 215 -2.84 -18.29 -5.75
N LEU A 216 -1.61 -17.93 -5.38
CA LEU A 216 -1.08 -18.23 -4.05
C LEU A 216 -1.82 -17.45 -2.97
N TRP A 217 -2.06 -16.17 -3.20
CA TRP A 217 -2.83 -15.38 -2.24
C TRP A 217 -4.26 -15.90 -2.10
N ALA A 218 -4.91 -16.29 -3.20
CA ALA A 218 -6.24 -16.90 -3.17
C ALA A 218 -6.26 -18.19 -2.32
N ALA A 219 -5.22 -19.02 -2.46
CA ALA A 219 -5.07 -20.25 -1.65
C ALA A 219 -4.94 -19.96 -0.15
N LEU A 220 -4.03 -19.04 0.20
CA LEU A 220 -3.80 -18.65 1.60
C LEU A 220 -4.99 -17.87 2.18
N GLY A 221 -5.56 -16.94 1.41
CA GLY A 221 -6.75 -16.20 1.79
C GLY A 221 -7.93 -17.12 2.09
N ARG A 222 -8.14 -18.12 1.23
CA ARG A 222 -9.15 -19.15 1.45
C ARG A 222 -8.89 -19.97 2.72
N LEU A 223 -7.65 -20.41 2.93
CA LEU A 223 -7.27 -21.17 4.13
C LEU A 223 -7.59 -20.41 5.42
N VAL A 224 -7.39 -19.09 5.42
CA VAL A 224 -7.62 -18.24 6.59
C VAL A 224 -9.09 -17.81 6.71
N ALA A 225 -9.73 -17.44 5.58
CA ALA A 225 -11.10 -16.91 5.61
C ALA A 225 -12.17 -18.01 5.67
N ALA A 226 -11.94 -19.21 5.11
CA ALA A 226 -12.95 -20.25 5.06
C ALA A 226 -13.50 -20.69 6.44
N PRO A 227 -12.69 -20.82 7.50
CA PRO A 227 -13.22 -21.19 8.82
C PRO A 227 -13.89 -20.04 9.58
N VAL A 228 -13.82 -18.80 9.07
CA VAL A 228 -14.28 -17.60 9.78
C VAL A 228 -15.65 -17.18 9.26
N ALA A 229 -16.67 -17.24 10.12
CA ALA A 229 -17.99 -16.72 9.77
C ALA A 229 -17.95 -15.19 9.56
N PRO A 230 -18.72 -14.62 8.60
CA PRO A 230 -18.79 -13.18 8.39
C PRO A 230 -19.65 -12.47 9.46
N SER A 231 -19.31 -12.72 10.72
CA SER A 231 -19.85 -12.04 11.90
C SER A 231 -18.97 -10.84 12.28
N PRO A 232 -19.45 -9.87 13.05
CA PRO A 232 -18.63 -8.75 13.50
C PRO A 232 -17.30 -9.18 14.14
N GLY A 233 -17.31 -10.21 15.00
CA GLY A 233 -16.11 -10.77 15.61
C GLY A 233 -15.17 -11.46 14.61
N GLY A 234 -15.74 -12.23 13.67
CA GLY A 234 -14.97 -12.89 12.62
C GLY A 234 -14.30 -11.89 11.67
N LEU A 235 -15.03 -10.86 11.24
CA LEU A 235 -14.47 -9.79 10.39
C LEU A 235 -13.39 -8.99 11.12
N LEU A 236 -13.58 -8.69 12.40
CA LEU A 236 -12.56 -8.05 13.22
C LEU A 236 -11.30 -8.92 13.36
N ALA A 237 -11.46 -10.23 13.54
CA ALA A 237 -10.33 -11.17 13.60
C ALA A 237 -9.53 -11.15 12.28
N LEU A 238 -10.20 -11.18 11.13
CA LEU A 238 -9.54 -11.08 9.81
C LEU A 238 -8.84 -9.73 9.64
N ALA A 239 -9.49 -8.63 9.99
CA ALA A 239 -8.93 -7.28 9.91
C ALA A 239 -7.72 -7.08 10.84
N SER A 240 -7.65 -7.80 11.96
CA SER A 240 -6.53 -7.70 12.92
C SER A 240 -5.24 -8.34 12.43
N LEU A 241 -5.29 -9.19 11.39
CA LEU A 241 -4.09 -9.86 10.86
C LEU A 241 -3.07 -8.87 10.31
N ASP A 242 -3.51 -7.82 9.62
CA ASP A 242 -2.60 -6.80 9.09
C ASP A 242 -1.93 -6.01 10.22
N ALA A 243 -2.64 -5.73 11.31
CA ALA A 243 -2.05 -5.09 12.49
C ALA A 243 -0.94 -5.95 13.13
N LEU A 244 -1.14 -7.27 13.19
CA LEU A 244 -0.13 -8.20 13.69
C LEU A 244 1.08 -8.27 12.75
N LEU A 245 0.86 -8.28 11.43
CA LEU A 245 1.92 -8.24 10.44
C LEU A 245 2.73 -6.93 10.55
N ASP A 246 2.07 -5.80 10.71
CA ASP A 246 2.73 -4.50 10.89
C ASP A 246 3.55 -4.45 12.18
N LEU A 247 3.01 -4.97 13.28
CA LEU A 247 3.74 -5.04 14.55
C LEU A 247 5.02 -5.87 14.42
N VAL A 248 4.95 -7.04 13.80
CA VAL A 248 6.13 -7.90 13.55
C VAL A 248 7.13 -7.20 12.64
N ALA A 249 6.66 -6.58 11.56
CA ALA A 249 7.51 -5.92 10.58
C ALA A 249 8.25 -4.71 11.17
N TRP A 250 7.53 -3.79 11.81
CA TRP A 250 8.14 -2.61 12.43
C TRP A 250 8.96 -2.96 13.68
N GLY A 251 8.58 -4.00 14.43
CA GLY A 251 9.40 -4.58 15.50
C GLY A 251 10.73 -5.11 14.99
N ALA A 252 10.74 -5.85 13.87
CA ALA A 252 11.97 -6.32 13.23
C ALA A 252 12.83 -5.16 12.73
N VAL A 253 12.23 -4.12 12.15
CA VAL A 253 12.93 -2.90 11.73
C VAL A 253 13.59 -2.22 12.94
N ALA A 254 12.84 -2.00 14.02
CA ALA A 254 13.36 -1.35 15.22
C ALA A 254 14.53 -2.13 15.84
N ALA A 255 14.41 -3.46 15.90
CA ALA A 255 15.46 -4.34 16.45
C ALA A 255 16.73 -4.42 15.61
N VAL A 256 16.65 -4.18 14.29
CA VAL A 256 17.77 -4.37 13.35
C VAL A 256 18.36 -3.06 12.85
N PHE A 257 17.55 -2.06 12.55
CA PHE A 257 17.97 -0.75 12.06
C PHE A 257 18.02 0.32 13.15
N GLY A 258 17.46 0.00 14.32
CA GLY A 258 17.35 0.90 15.47
C GLY A 258 16.04 1.74 15.43
N TRP A 259 15.60 2.16 16.60
CA TRP A 259 14.34 2.87 16.81
C TRP A 259 14.23 4.18 16.02
N ARG A 260 15.35 4.92 15.80
CA ARG A 260 15.32 6.16 15.02
C ARG A 260 14.93 5.91 13.57
N ALA A 261 15.51 4.87 12.94
CA ALA A 261 15.17 4.51 11.56
C ALA A 261 13.72 3.99 11.46
N ALA A 262 13.27 3.23 12.46
CA ALA A 262 11.88 2.80 12.57
C ALA A 262 10.93 4.01 12.65
N CYS A 263 11.24 5.01 13.50
CA CYS A 263 10.43 6.23 13.58
C CYS A 263 10.34 6.99 12.25
N VAL A 264 11.45 7.12 11.50
CA VAL A 264 11.44 7.79 10.19
C VAL A 264 10.51 7.07 9.22
N GLY A 265 10.55 5.73 9.17
CA GLY A 265 9.65 4.93 8.35
C GLY A 265 8.20 5.02 8.82
N LEU A 266 7.95 4.91 10.13
CA LEU A 266 6.63 5.01 10.74
C LEU A 266 5.98 6.39 10.52
N ILE A 267 6.78 7.47 10.51
CA ILE A 267 6.26 8.82 10.23
C ILE A 267 5.67 8.85 8.82
N TYR A 268 6.37 8.34 7.83
CA TYR A 268 5.79 8.25 6.50
C TYR A 268 4.61 7.28 6.45
N TRP A 269 4.72 6.11 7.07
CA TRP A 269 3.64 5.10 7.15
C TRP A 269 2.33 5.71 7.66
N GLY A 270 2.38 6.46 8.76
CA GLY A 270 1.18 7.04 9.38
C GLY A 270 0.67 8.31 8.73
N THR A 271 1.54 9.04 8.00
CA THR A 271 1.19 10.38 7.51
C THR A 271 1.14 10.48 5.98
N ASN A 272 1.49 9.43 5.22
CA ASN A 272 1.38 9.51 3.77
C ASN A 272 -0.09 9.62 3.33
N GLN A 273 -0.35 10.50 2.36
CA GLN A 273 -1.71 10.76 1.87
C GLN A 273 -2.20 9.67 0.90
N PRO A 274 -1.41 9.21 -0.09
CA PRO A 274 -1.92 8.31 -1.13
C PRO A 274 -2.12 6.85 -0.67
N ALA A 275 -1.59 6.46 0.51
CA ALA A 275 -1.79 5.14 1.09
C ALA A 275 -2.32 5.26 2.53
N GLY A 276 -3.30 6.13 2.75
CA GLY A 276 -3.97 6.28 4.02
C GLY A 276 -4.80 5.07 4.42
N TYR A 277 -5.27 5.07 5.68
CA TYR A 277 -6.08 4.00 6.27
C TYR A 277 -7.32 3.65 5.42
N GLU A 278 -7.89 4.63 4.76
CA GLU A 278 -9.13 4.51 3.96
C GLU A 278 -9.01 3.53 2.79
N TRP A 279 -7.79 3.21 2.36
CA TRP A 279 -7.56 2.33 1.23
C TRP A 279 -7.44 0.86 1.63
N THR A 280 -6.63 0.56 2.64
CA THR A 280 -6.29 -0.83 3.00
C THR A 280 -6.30 -1.10 4.50
N GLY A 281 -6.48 -0.07 5.32
CA GLY A 281 -6.54 -0.24 6.77
C GLY A 281 -7.80 -1.01 7.19
N GLY A 282 -7.66 -1.93 8.15
CA GLY A 282 -8.77 -2.76 8.61
C GLY A 282 -9.29 -3.78 7.58
N ALA A 283 -8.54 -4.01 6.51
CA ALA A 283 -8.80 -4.99 5.49
C ALA A 283 -8.22 -6.37 5.86
N PHE A 284 -8.18 -7.29 4.90
CA PHE A 284 -7.76 -8.67 5.09
C PHE A 284 -6.50 -8.98 4.29
N LEU A 285 -5.37 -9.25 4.98
CA LEU A 285 -4.08 -9.61 4.37
C LEU A 285 -3.67 -8.65 3.23
N ARG A 286 -3.78 -7.34 3.49
CA ARG A 286 -3.35 -6.30 2.55
C ARG A 286 -1.91 -5.83 2.81
N HIS A 287 -1.38 -6.09 4.01
CA HIS A 287 -0.02 -5.73 4.44
C HIS A 287 0.98 -6.90 4.41
N ASP A 288 0.57 -8.08 3.95
CA ASP A 288 1.39 -9.30 3.85
C ASP A 288 2.71 -9.09 3.09
N TRP A 289 2.66 -8.45 1.94
CA TRP A 289 3.80 -8.17 1.08
C TRP A 289 4.76 -7.14 1.68
N ILE A 290 4.24 -6.08 2.35
CA ILE A 290 5.09 -5.06 2.96
C ILE A 290 5.74 -5.58 4.25
N ALA A 291 5.05 -6.42 5.01
CA ALA A 291 5.65 -7.10 6.15
C ALA A 291 6.80 -8.01 5.70
N ALA A 292 6.60 -8.81 4.64
CA ALA A 292 7.64 -9.64 4.05
C ALA A 292 8.81 -8.80 3.50
N LEU A 293 8.55 -7.64 2.90
CA LEU A 293 9.57 -6.68 2.45
C LEU A 293 10.40 -6.18 3.64
N LEU A 294 9.78 -5.63 4.67
CA LEU A 294 10.47 -5.04 5.82
C LEU A 294 11.27 -6.08 6.60
N VAL A 295 10.69 -7.25 6.88
CA VAL A 295 11.39 -8.36 7.56
C VAL A 295 12.51 -8.90 6.68
N GLY A 296 12.30 -9.03 5.37
CA GLY A 296 13.32 -9.45 4.42
C GLY A 296 14.52 -8.50 4.38
N LEU A 297 14.29 -7.18 4.41
CA LEU A 297 15.36 -6.19 4.52
C LEU A 297 16.11 -6.30 5.85
N ALA A 298 15.41 -6.55 6.95
CA ALA A 298 16.02 -6.79 8.26
C ALA A 298 16.89 -8.05 8.25
N LEU A 299 16.45 -9.13 7.60
CA LEU A 299 17.25 -10.34 7.43
C LEU A 299 18.50 -10.10 6.56
N LEU A 300 18.39 -9.34 5.47
CA LEU A 300 19.56 -8.94 4.67
C LEU A 300 20.56 -8.14 5.51
N ARG A 301 20.08 -7.23 6.33
CA ARG A 301 20.94 -6.45 7.24
C ARG A 301 21.65 -7.33 8.28
N ARG A 302 21.02 -8.46 8.68
CA ARG A 302 21.57 -9.49 9.57
C ARG A 302 22.38 -10.56 8.83
N ALA A 303 22.77 -10.33 7.57
CA ALA A 303 23.52 -11.26 6.74
C ALA A 303 22.86 -12.64 6.55
N ARG A 304 21.51 -12.68 6.49
CA ARG A 304 20.71 -13.89 6.23
C ARG A 304 20.04 -13.84 4.84
N PRO A 305 20.80 -13.83 3.73
CA PRO A 305 20.25 -13.59 2.40
C PRO A 305 19.31 -14.70 1.91
N ALA A 306 19.51 -15.97 2.28
CA ALA A 306 18.60 -17.04 1.86
C ALA A 306 17.18 -16.85 2.44
N ALA A 307 17.09 -16.58 3.76
CA ALA A 307 15.79 -16.32 4.39
C ALA A 307 15.12 -15.04 3.84
N ALA A 308 15.90 -14.00 3.56
CA ALA A 308 15.40 -12.79 2.92
C ALA A 308 14.88 -13.07 1.50
N GLY A 309 15.61 -13.89 0.72
CA GLY A 309 15.18 -14.31 -0.61
C GLY A 309 13.87 -15.10 -0.58
N ALA A 310 13.70 -15.96 0.42
CA ALA A 310 12.45 -16.69 0.61
C ALA A 310 11.27 -15.75 0.89
N LEU A 311 11.44 -14.73 1.76
CA LEU A 311 10.39 -13.75 2.04
C LEU A 311 10.09 -12.85 0.82
N PHE A 312 11.11 -12.45 0.06
CA PHE A 312 10.90 -11.65 -1.15
C PHE A 312 10.17 -12.46 -2.24
N ALA A 313 10.48 -13.75 -2.37
CA ALA A 313 9.74 -14.64 -3.26
C ALA A 313 8.30 -14.82 -2.80
N ALA A 314 8.07 -15.00 -1.49
CA ALA A 314 6.73 -15.05 -0.93
C ALA A 314 5.95 -13.76 -1.25
N ALA A 315 6.55 -12.58 -0.98
CA ALA A 315 5.93 -11.30 -1.32
C ALA A 315 5.59 -11.19 -2.82
N ALA A 316 6.51 -11.62 -3.70
CA ALA A 316 6.31 -11.60 -5.15
C ALA A 316 5.22 -12.59 -5.61
N LEU A 317 5.15 -13.76 -4.99
CA LEU A 317 4.10 -14.74 -5.28
C LEU A 317 2.73 -14.30 -4.75
N LEU A 318 2.68 -13.47 -3.69
CA LEU A 318 1.45 -12.94 -3.13
C LEU A 318 0.91 -11.73 -3.91
N ARG A 319 1.78 -10.87 -4.49
CA ARG A 319 1.36 -9.60 -5.11
C ARG A 319 2.02 -9.28 -6.46
N ALA A 320 2.83 -10.14 -7.03
CA ALA A 320 3.60 -10.00 -8.26
C ALA A 320 4.63 -8.84 -8.24
N PHE A 321 4.22 -7.58 -8.05
CA PHE A 321 5.10 -6.42 -8.14
C PHE A 321 6.29 -6.39 -7.15
N PRO A 322 6.29 -7.00 -5.95
CA PRO A 322 7.45 -7.08 -5.08
C PRO A 322 8.65 -7.83 -5.69
N ALA A 323 8.48 -8.52 -6.82
CA ALA A 323 9.60 -9.09 -7.58
C ALA A 323 10.69 -8.05 -7.91
N VAL A 324 10.36 -6.75 -7.96
CA VAL A 324 11.32 -5.65 -8.12
C VAL A 324 12.38 -5.57 -6.99
N LEU A 325 12.16 -6.23 -5.85
CA LEU A 325 13.16 -6.38 -4.78
C LEU A 325 14.43 -7.10 -5.24
N PHE A 326 14.33 -7.94 -6.26
CA PHE A 326 15.47 -8.61 -6.87
C PHE A 326 16.19 -7.73 -7.92
N ALA A 327 15.53 -6.71 -8.46
CA ALA A 327 16.06 -5.91 -9.56
C ALA A 327 17.34 -5.15 -9.17
N GLY A 328 17.36 -4.47 -8.02
CA GLY A 328 18.55 -3.74 -7.57
C GLY A 328 19.77 -4.65 -7.37
N PRO A 329 19.67 -5.77 -6.61
CA PRO A 329 20.75 -6.75 -6.50
C PRO A 329 21.22 -7.31 -7.85
N LEU A 330 20.29 -7.64 -8.75
CA LEU A 330 20.62 -8.17 -10.07
C LEU A 330 21.29 -7.13 -10.95
N PHE A 331 20.74 -5.93 -11.08
CA PHE A 331 21.32 -4.85 -11.90
C PHE A 331 22.69 -4.43 -11.39
N GLY A 332 22.84 -4.31 -10.06
CA GLY A 332 24.13 -4.02 -9.43
C GLY A 332 25.17 -5.13 -9.68
N ALA A 333 24.76 -6.39 -9.64
CA ALA A 333 25.64 -7.52 -9.92
C ALA A 333 26.02 -7.60 -11.39
N VAL A 334 25.08 -7.39 -12.32
CA VAL A 334 25.36 -7.35 -13.77
C VAL A 334 26.37 -6.24 -14.08
N LEU A 335 26.13 -5.02 -13.60
CA LEU A 335 27.06 -3.91 -13.82
C LEU A 335 28.42 -4.17 -13.19
N GLY A 336 28.46 -4.76 -11.99
CA GLY A 336 29.69 -5.19 -11.32
C GLY A 336 30.45 -6.24 -12.12
N ALA A 337 29.76 -7.23 -12.66
CA ALA A 337 30.34 -8.28 -13.51
C ALA A 337 30.93 -7.72 -14.81
N LEU A 338 30.21 -6.81 -15.47
CA LEU A 338 30.67 -6.12 -16.70
C LEU A 338 31.96 -5.33 -16.43
N ARG A 339 32.02 -4.58 -15.31
CA ARG A 339 33.20 -3.79 -14.92
C ARG A 339 34.39 -4.65 -14.55
N ALA A 340 34.14 -5.76 -13.86
CA ALA A 340 35.20 -6.69 -13.41
C ALA A 340 35.55 -7.74 -14.48
N ARG A 341 34.84 -7.79 -15.60
CA ARG A 341 34.95 -8.84 -16.63
C ARG A 341 34.87 -10.27 -16.06
N ARG A 342 34.05 -10.45 -15.01
CA ARG A 342 33.84 -11.73 -14.32
C ARG A 342 32.35 -11.99 -14.17
N LEU A 343 31.86 -13.14 -14.64
CA LEU A 343 30.44 -13.52 -14.65
C LEU A 343 29.98 -14.25 -13.35
N VAL A 344 30.80 -14.31 -12.31
CA VAL A 344 30.44 -15.03 -11.09
C VAL A 344 29.63 -14.13 -10.15
N PRO A 345 28.35 -14.42 -9.90
CA PRO A 345 27.53 -13.65 -8.96
C PRO A 345 28.11 -13.69 -7.53
N PRO A 346 28.04 -12.58 -6.78
CA PRO A 346 28.47 -12.56 -5.38
C PRO A 346 27.79 -13.65 -4.54
N PRO A 347 28.49 -14.25 -3.55
CA PRO A 347 27.92 -15.33 -2.74
C PRO A 347 26.61 -14.95 -2.04
N GLY A 348 26.47 -13.71 -1.59
CA GLY A 348 25.23 -13.20 -1.00
C GLY A 348 24.05 -13.21 -1.97
N LEU A 349 24.27 -12.83 -3.23
CA LEU A 349 23.23 -12.87 -4.26
C LEU A 349 22.83 -14.31 -4.59
N ARG A 350 23.79 -15.23 -4.70
CA ARG A 350 23.49 -16.66 -4.94
C ARG A 350 22.60 -17.24 -3.83
N ARG A 351 22.91 -16.94 -2.55
CA ARG A 351 22.10 -17.37 -1.41
C ARG A 351 20.70 -16.72 -1.42
N LEU A 352 20.60 -15.44 -1.77
CA LEU A 352 19.32 -14.73 -1.93
C LEU A 352 18.44 -15.44 -2.97
N LEU A 353 18.98 -15.70 -4.15
CA LEU A 353 18.26 -16.34 -5.25
C LEU A 353 17.94 -17.82 -4.93
N GLY A 354 18.87 -18.54 -4.26
CA GLY A 354 18.63 -19.91 -3.81
C GLY A 354 17.48 -20.01 -2.81
N GLY A 355 17.44 -19.09 -1.84
CA GLY A 355 16.30 -19.00 -0.90
C GLY A 355 14.98 -18.67 -1.58
N ALA A 356 15.03 -17.75 -2.56
CA ALA A 356 13.86 -17.40 -3.36
C ALA A 356 13.33 -18.60 -4.17
N LEU A 357 14.23 -19.34 -4.83
CA LEU A 357 13.87 -20.51 -5.61
C LEU A 357 13.25 -21.61 -4.71
N LEU A 358 13.86 -21.87 -3.55
CA LEU A 358 13.34 -22.86 -2.61
C LEU A 358 11.94 -22.49 -2.13
N ALA A 359 11.70 -21.22 -1.79
CA ALA A 359 10.38 -20.76 -1.38
C ALA A 359 9.36 -20.85 -2.53
N ALA A 360 9.75 -20.50 -3.75
CA ALA A 360 8.88 -20.62 -4.92
C ALA A 360 8.49 -22.08 -5.17
N VAL A 361 9.46 -23.01 -5.14
CA VAL A 361 9.21 -24.46 -5.30
C VAL A 361 8.27 -25.00 -4.22
N ALA A 362 8.41 -24.52 -2.97
CA ALA A 362 7.55 -24.93 -1.86
C ALA A 362 6.11 -24.36 -1.94
N MET A 363 5.96 -23.11 -2.44
CA MET A 363 4.67 -22.39 -2.41
C MET A 363 3.83 -22.57 -3.69
N LEU A 364 4.46 -22.76 -4.85
CA LEU A 364 3.73 -22.90 -6.11
C LEU A 364 2.74 -24.09 -6.11
N PRO A 365 3.07 -25.28 -5.56
CA PRO A 365 2.11 -26.40 -5.49
C PRO A 365 0.82 -26.03 -4.74
N LEU A 366 0.91 -25.22 -3.67
CA LEU A 366 -0.27 -24.77 -2.92
C LEU A 366 -1.21 -23.94 -3.80
N SER A 367 -0.66 -23.07 -4.64
CA SER A 367 -1.45 -22.25 -5.57
C SER A 367 -2.14 -23.09 -6.65
N VAL A 368 -1.47 -24.14 -7.14
CA VAL A 368 -2.02 -25.09 -8.12
C VAL A 368 -3.13 -25.95 -7.47
N ALA A 369 -2.95 -26.39 -6.24
CA ALA A 369 -3.95 -27.16 -5.51
C ALA A 369 -5.26 -26.37 -5.30
N SER A 370 -5.18 -25.04 -5.17
CA SER A 370 -6.35 -24.18 -4.97
C SER A 370 -7.03 -23.76 -6.28
N GLY A 371 -6.26 -23.41 -7.33
CA GLY A 371 -6.78 -22.85 -8.56
C GLY A 371 -6.62 -23.74 -9.80
N GLY A 372 -6.07 -24.95 -9.63
CA GLY A 372 -5.74 -25.88 -10.73
C GLY A 372 -4.48 -25.49 -11.52
N PRO A 373 -4.04 -26.34 -12.46
CA PRO A 373 -2.76 -26.17 -13.17
C PRO A 373 -2.72 -24.91 -14.05
N ALA A 374 -3.87 -24.40 -14.50
CA ALA A 374 -3.95 -23.18 -15.31
C ALA A 374 -4.08 -21.88 -14.48
N ALA A 375 -4.03 -21.97 -13.14
CA ALA A 375 -4.29 -20.81 -12.27
C ALA A 375 -3.40 -19.60 -12.57
N TRP A 376 -2.09 -19.83 -12.73
CA TRP A 376 -1.14 -18.75 -13.00
C TRP A 376 -1.28 -18.18 -14.42
N ARG A 377 -1.67 -19.00 -15.41
CA ARG A 377 -1.97 -18.49 -16.75
C ARG A 377 -3.20 -17.59 -16.73
N ARG A 378 -4.30 -18.04 -16.09
CA ARG A 378 -5.51 -17.23 -15.92
C ARG A 378 -5.22 -15.94 -15.15
N PHE A 379 -4.40 -16.01 -14.10
CA PHE A 379 -3.96 -14.82 -13.38
C PHE A 379 -3.18 -13.86 -14.30
N ALA A 380 -2.23 -14.36 -15.09
CA ALA A 380 -1.44 -13.52 -16.00
C ALA A 380 -2.31 -12.82 -17.06
N GLU A 381 -3.28 -13.54 -17.64
CA GLU A 381 -4.25 -12.99 -18.59
C GLU A 381 -5.13 -11.92 -17.91
N HIS A 382 -5.68 -12.23 -16.74
CA HIS A 382 -6.51 -11.32 -15.96
C HIS A 382 -5.76 -10.05 -15.53
N ILE A 383 -4.56 -10.18 -14.94
CA ILE A 383 -3.82 -9.02 -14.45
C ILE A 383 -3.26 -8.16 -15.59
N ALA A 384 -2.92 -8.77 -16.74
CA ALA A 384 -2.53 -8.03 -17.94
C ALA A 384 -3.70 -7.19 -18.47
N HIS A 385 -4.91 -7.77 -18.49
CA HIS A 385 -6.12 -7.02 -18.84
C HIS A 385 -6.40 -5.92 -17.83
N HIS A 386 -6.44 -6.24 -16.53
CA HIS A 386 -6.63 -5.27 -15.44
C HIS A 386 -5.64 -4.09 -15.56
N ALA A 387 -4.35 -4.36 -15.74
CA ALA A 387 -3.32 -3.32 -15.91
C ALA A 387 -3.46 -2.51 -17.20
N SER A 388 -4.22 -2.98 -18.21
CA SER A 388 -4.50 -2.23 -19.44
C SER A 388 -5.62 -1.21 -19.28
N VAL A 389 -6.44 -1.35 -18.23
CA VAL A 389 -7.57 -0.45 -17.93
C VAL A 389 -7.10 0.67 -17.00
N PRO A 390 -7.15 1.94 -17.42
CA PRO A 390 -6.83 3.05 -16.54
C PRO A 390 -7.75 3.07 -15.31
N ALA A 391 -7.17 3.30 -14.14
CA ALA A 391 -7.88 3.53 -12.89
C ALA A 391 -7.59 4.93 -12.35
N THR A 392 -8.52 5.50 -11.59
CA THR A 392 -8.43 6.88 -11.10
C THR A 392 -7.40 7.07 -9.99
N ASN A 393 -7.05 5.99 -9.30
CA ASN A 393 -6.20 5.97 -8.12
C ASN A 393 -4.81 5.37 -8.35
N THR A 394 -4.24 5.50 -9.57
CA THR A 394 -2.89 5.02 -9.87
C THR A 394 -1.82 6.08 -9.66
N LEU A 395 -0.60 5.64 -9.32
CA LEU A 395 0.58 6.48 -9.15
C LEU A 395 1.77 5.98 -9.98
N GLY A 396 2.42 6.89 -10.65
CA GLY A 396 3.68 6.62 -11.34
C GLY A 396 3.83 7.34 -12.67
N LEU A 397 4.85 6.93 -13.41
CA LEU A 397 5.22 7.56 -14.69
C LEU A 397 4.10 7.43 -15.74
N ARG A 398 3.42 6.30 -15.78
CA ARG A 398 2.30 6.08 -16.69
C ARG A 398 1.13 7.02 -16.38
N THR A 399 0.76 7.19 -15.10
CA THR A 399 -0.26 8.14 -14.67
C THR A 399 0.08 9.56 -15.14
N LEU A 400 1.34 9.99 -14.92
CA LEU A 400 1.83 11.30 -15.37
C LEU A 400 1.74 11.47 -16.89
N LEU A 401 2.16 10.46 -17.66
CA LEU A 401 2.19 10.53 -19.12
C LEU A 401 0.82 10.29 -19.78
N SER A 402 -0.15 9.76 -19.06
CA SER A 402 -1.52 9.58 -19.54
C SER A 402 -2.39 10.82 -19.32
N TYR A 403 -1.93 11.77 -18.53
CA TYR A 403 -2.70 12.97 -18.17
C TYR A 403 -2.79 13.96 -19.32
N THR A 404 -4.00 14.48 -19.52
CA THR A 404 -4.28 15.65 -20.38
C THR A 404 -5.32 16.54 -19.69
N PRO A 405 -5.19 17.89 -19.71
CA PRO A 405 -6.14 18.77 -19.05
C PRO A 405 -7.59 18.60 -19.54
N GLN A 406 -7.76 18.33 -20.86
CA GLN A 406 -9.07 18.13 -21.49
C GLN A 406 -9.63 16.73 -21.27
N GLY A 407 -8.80 15.77 -20.88
CA GLY A 407 -9.17 14.39 -20.57
C GLY A 407 -9.48 14.14 -19.11
N ARG A 408 -9.57 15.17 -18.25
CA ARG A 408 -9.94 15.00 -16.84
C ARG A 408 -11.38 14.53 -16.70
N PHE A 409 -11.62 13.63 -15.75
CA PHE A 409 -12.95 13.08 -15.52
C PHE A 409 -14.00 14.16 -15.24
N ALA A 410 -13.65 15.16 -14.41
CA ALA A 410 -14.52 16.30 -14.10
C ALA A 410 -14.94 17.12 -15.35
N VAL A 411 -14.07 17.23 -16.36
CA VAL A 411 -14.39 17.90 -17.64
C VAL A 411 -15.34 17.03 -18.47
N LEU A 412 -15.11 15.72 -18.48
CA LEU A 412 -15.88 14.78 -19.30
C LEU A 412 -17.30 14.56 -18.76
N VAL A 413 -17.51 14.60 -17.44
CA VAL A 413 -18.84 14.52 -16.82
C VAL A 413 -19.78 15.58 -17.36
N ALA A 414 -19.26 16.79 -17.66
CA ALA A 414 -20.05 17.90 -18.19
C ALA A 414 -20.30 17.84 -19.71
N SER A 415 -19.56 16.99 -20.45
CA SER A 415 -19.51 17.07 -21.92
C SER A 415 -19.76 15.75 -22.67
N HIS A 416 -19.76 14.60 -21.95
CA HIS A 416 -19.89 13.29 -22.61
C HIS A 416 -21.01 12.43 -21.99
N PRO A 417 -21.75 11.64 -22.81
CA PRO A 417 -22.81 10.74 -22.33
C PRO A 417 -22.28 9.56 -21.50
N ASP A 418 -21.05 9.08 -21.78
CA ASP A 418 -20.34 8.06 -21.01
C ASP A 418 -18.94 8.58 -20.65
N PRO A 419 -18.84 9.41 -19.60
CA PRO A 419 -17.57 10.02 -19.21
C PRO A 419 -16.54 9.02 -18.75
N GLY A 420 -16.94 7.88 -18.16
CA GLY A 420 -16.04 6.85 -17.69
C GLY A 420 -15.29 6.13 -18.81
N ARG A 421 -16.02 5.77 -19.87
CA ARG A 421 -15.43 5.16 -21.06
C ARG A 421 -14.52 6.14 -21.80
N GLU A 422 -15.01 7.35 -22.06
CA GLU A 422 -14.25 8.40 -22.74
C GLU A 422 -12.95 8.73 -21.99
N TRP A 423 -13.00 8.81 -20.67
CA TRP A 423 -11.82 9.03 -19.81
C TRP A 423 -10.76 7.93 -20.01
N LYS A 424 -11.18 6.65 -19.99
CA LYS A 424 -10.29 5.52 -20.21
C LYS A 424 -9.65 5.55 -21.60
N GLU A 425 -10.44 5.85 -22.63
CA GLU A 425 -9.99 5.94 -24.03
C GLU A 425 -8.95 7.05 -24.22
N ARG A 426 -9.22 8.27 -23.71
CA ARG A 426 -8.28 9.40 -23.78
C ARG A 426 -6.97 9.11 -23.07
N ARG A 427 -7.01 8.49 -21.90
CA ARG A 427 -5.79 8.11 -21.18
C ARG A 427 -4.98 7.07 -21.94
N ARG A 428 -5.61 6.09 -22.56
CA ARG A 428 -4.93 5.10 -23.42
C ARG A 428 -4.28 5.76 -24.62
N ALA A 429 -4.99 6.66 -25.31
CA ALA A 429 -4.47 7.39 -26.47
C ALA A 429 -3.27 8.26 -26.08
N ALA A 430 -3.39 9.09 -25.04
CA ALA A 430 -2.30 9.93 -24.55
C ALA A 430 -1.05 9.14 -24.14
N PHE A 431 -1.24 7.97 -23.50
CA PHE A 431 -0.12 7.08 -23.17
C PHE A 431 0.51 6.46 -24.42
N ALA A 432 -0.28 6.05 -25.41
CA ALA A 432 0.22 5.45 -26.64
C ALA A 432 1.14 6.42 -27.39
N GLU A 433 0.77 7.70 -27.49
CA GLU A 433 1.58 8.76 -28.08
C GLU A 433 2.92 8.97 -27.34
N ARG A 434 2.94 8.79 -26.01
CA ARG A 434 4.10 9.05 -25.15
C ARG A 434 4.85 7.80 -24.73
N ARG A 435 4.56 6.64 -25.34
CA ARG A 435 5.19 5.35 -25.01
C ARG A 435 6.72 5.37 -25.14
N ALA A 436 7.27 6.05 -26.16
CA ALA A 436 8.71 6.20 -26.34
C ALA A 436 9.35 6.98 -25.18
N LEU A 437 8.70 8.07 -24.73
CA LEU A 437 9.14 8.84 -23.57
C LEU A 437 9.08 8.01 -22.28
N PHE A 438 8.01 7.22 -22.10
CA PHE A 438 7.91 6.28 -20.98
C PHE A 438 9.10 5.32 -20.97
N ALA A 439 9.41 4.66 -22.10
CA ALA A 439 10.51 3.72 -22.18
C ALA A 439 11.87 4.40 -21.91
N LEU A 440 12.08 5.61 -22.41
CA LEU A 440 13.30 6.40 -22.18
C LEU A 440 13.48 6.73 -20.70
N VAL A 441 12.45 7.26 -20.04
CA VAL A 441 12.53 7.67 -18.62
C VAL A 441 12.65 6.45 -17.71
N ALA A 442 11.88 5.38 -17.95
CA ALA A 442 11.99 4.13 -17.19
C ALA A 442 13.36 3.48 -17.39
N GLY A 443 13.91 3.48 -18.61
CA GLY A 443 15.25 2.99 -18.92
C GLY A 443 16.35 3.83 -18.25
N ALA A 444 16.21 5.16 -18.23
CA ALA A 444 17.13 6.05 -17.54
C ALA A 444 17.13 5.79 -16.02
N TYR A 445 15.95 5.56 -15.43
CA TYR A 445 15.89 5.18 -14.03
C TYR A 445 16.51 3.79 -13.76
N ALA A 446 16.27 2.80 -14.63
CA ALA A 446 16.90 1.48 -14.51
C ALA A 446 18.44 1.57 -14.58
N ALA A 447 18.99 2.43 -15.45
CA ALA A 447 20.42 2.71 -15.50
C ALA A 447 20.93 3.39 -14.21
N LEU A 448 20.20 4.39 -13.69
CA LEU A 448 20.51 5.02 -12.40
C LEU A 448 20.49 3.97 -11.27
N LEU A 449 19.48 3.09 -11.25
CA LEU A 449 19.38 2.01 -10.27
C LEU A 449 20.60 1.07 -10.36
N ALA A 450 20.97 0.64 -11.56
CA ALA A 450 22.13 -0.25 -11.76
C ALA A 450 23.43 0.36 -11.22
N VAL A 451 23.68 1.63 -11.53
CA VAL A 451 24.85 2.38 -11.03
C VAL A 451 24.79 2.55 -9.53
N SER A 452 23.62 2.88 -8.98
CA SER A 452 23.44 3.17 -7.55
C SER A 452 23.46 1.90 -6.69
N ALA A 453 23.01 0.76 -7.21
CA ALA A 453 23.00 -0.52 -6.51
C ALA A 453 24.37 -1.24 -6.55
N ALA A 454 25.21 -0.94 -7.55
CA ALA A 454 26.51 -1.56 -7.69
C ALA A 454 27.41 -1.26 -6.47
N GLY A 455 27.93 -2.33 -5.85
CA GLY A 455 28.78 -2.23 -4.64
C GLY A 455 28.05 -1.88 -3.34
N GLN A 456 26.73 -1.73 -3.37
CA GLN A 456 25.95 -1.50 -2.16
C GLN A 456 25.68 -2.82 -1.39
N PRO A 457 25.47 -2.74 -0.06
CA PRO A 457 24.95 -3.86 0.69
C PRO A 457 23.64 -4.37 0.10
N LEU A 458 23.39 -5.68 0.11
CA LEU A 458 22.21 -6.29 -0.53
C LEU A 458 20.88 -5.68 -0.09
N TRP A 459 20.75 -5.30 1.19
CA TRP A 459 19.52 -4.67 1.68
C TRP A 459 19.26 -3.29 1.06
N VAL A 460 20.34 -2.51 0.80
CA VAL A 460 20.23 -1.22 0.10
C VAL A 460 19.84 -1.45 -1.35
N ALA A 461 20.57 -2.36 -2.04
CA ALA A 461 20.28 -2.67 -3.42
C ALA A 461 18.85 -3.19 -3.62
N ALA A 462 18.36 -4.09 -2.75
CA ALA A 462 17.00 -4.61 -2.78
C ALA A 462 15.96 -3.50 -2.57
N LEU A 463 16.19 -2.62 -1.59
CA LEU A 463 15.29 -1.50 -1.32
C LEU A 463 15.24 -0.50 -2.49
N LEU A 464 16.39 -0.16 -3.09
CA LEU A 464 16.45 0.70 -4.27
C LEU A 464 15.69 0.08 -5.47
N GLY A 465 15.67 -1.26 -5.58
CA GLY A 465 14.90 -1.97 -6.60
C GLY A 465 13.41 -1.63 -6.57
N THR A 466 12.84 -1.35 -5.39
CA THR A 466 11.43 -0.95 -5.27
C THR A 466 11.12 0.38 -5.95
N GLY A 467 12.11 1.20 -6.22
CA GLY A 467 11.96 2.42 -7.00
C GLY A 467 11.52 2.20 -8.45
N LEU A 468 11.65 0.97 -8.99
CA LEU A 468 11.06 0.63 -10.28
C LEU A 468 9.53 0.66 -10.28
N VAL A 469 8.88 0.51 -9.11
CA VAL A 469 7.41 0.52 -9.03
C VAL A 469 6.83 1.77 -9.68
N PRO A 470 7.13 3.00 -9.27
CA PRO A 470 6.55 4.19 -9.88
C PRO A 470 7.09 4.51 -11.29
N PHE A 471 8.25 3.95 -11.70
CA PHE A 471 8.83 4.22 -13.02
C PHE A 471 8.40 3.24 -14.10
N ALA A 472 8.14 1.97 -13.75
CA ALA A 472 7.92 0.91 -14.73
C ALA A 472 6.56 0.20 -14.57
N LEU A 473 5.89 0.36 -13.42
CA LEU A 473 4.62 -0.28 -13.15
C LEU A 473 3.51 0.78 -13.01
N ASP A 474 2.26 0.34 -13.19
CA ASP A 474 1.07 1.16 -12.97
C ASP A 474 0.33 0.59 -11.75
N GLY A 475 0.70 1.06 -10.58
CA GLY A 475 0.20 0.55 -9.31
C GLY A 475 -0.85 1.48 -8.69
N ALA A 476 -1.84 0.90 -8.02
CA ALA A 476 -2.77 1.67 -7.22
C ALA A 476 -2.03 2.46 -6.12
N CYS A 477 -2.57 3.61 -5.76
CA CYS A 477 -1.93 4.60 -4.88
C CYS A 477 -1.47 4.02 -3.54
N TYR A 478 -2.23 3.10 -2.96
CA TYR A 478 -1.92 2.48 -1.68
C TYR A 478 -0.65 1.59 -1.72
N TYR A 479 -0.21 1.13 -2.89
CA TYR A 479 1.08 0.45 -3.00
C TYR A 479 2.27 1.37 -2.77
N SER A 480 2.09 2.71 -2.81
CA SER A 480 3.13 3.68 -2.41
C SER A 480 3.54 3.54 -0.93
N ALA A 481 2.81 2.76 -0.14
CA ALA A 481 3.18 2.35 1.22
C ALA A 481 4.59 1.76 1.30
N PHE A 482 5.12 1.13 0.22
CA PHE A 482 6.51 0.63 0.19
C PHE A 482 7.56 1.72 0.47
N LEU A 483 7.24 2.99 0.19
CA LEU A 483 8.13 4.12 0.45
C LEU A 483 8.43 4.31 1.94
N ALA A 484 7.60 3.78 2.84
CA ALA A 484 7.90 3.77 4.27
C ALA A 484 9.21 3.02 4.58
N ALA A 485 9.53 1.96 3.81
CA ALA A 485 10.81 1.26 3.91
C ALA A 485 12.00 2.13 3.49
N TRP A 486 11.81 3.17 2.66
CA TRP A 486 12.88 4.11 2.28
C TRP A 486 13.34 4.96 3.48
N GLY A 487 12.56 5.04 4.55
CA GLY A 487 12.99 5.58 5.83
C GLY A 487 14.24 4.88 6.39
N LEU A 488 14.49 3.61 6.05
CA LEU A 488 15.70 2.86 6.42
C LEU A 488 16.97 3.44 5.76
N LEU A 489 16.83 4.05 4.57
CA LEU A 489 17.94 4.71 3.87
C LEU A 489 18.42 5.98 4.59
N TRP A 490 17.65 6.53 5.53
CA TRP A 490 18.10 7.57 6.44
C TRP A 490 19.40 7.17 7.17
N THR A 491 19.57 5.90 7.47
CA THR A 491 20.83 5.38 8.05
C THR A 491 22.03 5.48 7.09
N ARG A 492 21.77 5.70 5.80
CA ARG A 492 22.79 5.87 4.74
C ARG A 492 22.96 7.34 4.34
N SER A 493 21.85 8.05 4.22
CA SER A 493 21.79 9.48 3.88
C SER A 493 20.61 10.13 4.59
N GLU A 494 20.89 11.06 5.47
CA GLU A 494 19.87 11.78 6.23
C GLU A 494 18.94 12.58 5.34
N ALA A 495 19.46 13.07 4.22
CA ALA A 495 18.67 13.78 3.23
C ALA A 495 17.48 12.93 2.73
N VAL A 496 17.63 11.60 2.67
CA VAL A 496 16.51 10.72 2.27
C VAL A 496 15.37 10.78 3.29
N GLY A 497 15.67 10.77 4.59
CA GLY A 497 14.64 10.91 5.63
C GLY A 497 13.95 12.28 5.59
N VAL A 498 14.72 13.36 5.35
CA VAL A 498 14.17 14.71 5.19
C VAL A 498 13.26 14.77 3.96
N LEU A 499 13.71 14.24 2.82
CA LEU A 499 12.91 14.18 1.59
C LEU A 499 11.66 13.31 1.74
N LEU A 500 11.71 12.23 2.51
CA LEU A 500 10.57 11.36 2.76
C LEU A 500 9.48 12.08 3.57
N CYS A 501 9.87 12.83 4.61
CA CYS A 501 8.92 13.65 5.36
C CYS A 501 8.39 14.82 4.52
N ALA A 502 9.22 15.41 3.65
CA ALA A 502 8.79 16.43 2.69
C ALA A 502 7.78 15.87 1.68
N LEU A 503 7.99 14.64 1.19
CA LEU A 503 7.03 13.95 0.30
C LEU A 503 5.68 13.74 1.01
N SER A 504 5.69 13.34 2.29
CA SER A 504 4.45 13.19 3.05
C SER A 504 3.70 14.52 3.18
N ALA A 505 4.39 15.60 3.55
CA ALA A 505 3.79 16.93 3.64
C ALA A 505 3.30 17.43 2.28
N ALA A 506 4.06 17.20 1.21
CA ALA A 506 3.70 17.55 -0.17
C ALA A 506 2.44 16.81 -0.64
N GLY A 507 2.28 15.52 -0.31
CA GLY A 507 1.08 14.75 -0.65
C GLY A 507 -0.19 15.40 -0.10
N TRP A 508 -0.16 15.88 1.14
CA TRP A 508 -1.29 16.61 1.73
C TRP A 508 -1.51 18.00 1.11
N ALA A 509 -0.44 18.72 0.81
CA ALA A 509 -0.53 20.01 0.12
C ALA A 509 -1.14 19.84 -1.29
N ILE A 510 -0.73 18.80 -2.01
CA ILE A 510 -1.27 18.43 -3.32
C ILE A 510 -2.76 18.12 -3.21
N ALA A 511 -3.16 17.21 -2.32
CA ALA A 511 -4.56 16.83 -2.13
C ALA A 511 -5.46 18.00 -1.70
N THR A 512 -4.87 19.02 -1.03
CA THR A 512 -5.59 20.25 -0.67
C THR A 512 -5.73 21.21 -1.83
N ARG A 513 -4.66 21.36 -2.63
CA ARG A 513 -4.62 22.32 -3.74
C ARG A 513 -5.38 21.83 -4.96
N TRP A 514 -5.37 20.52 -5.19
CA TRP A 514 -6.03 19.83 -6.29
C TRP A 514 -6.94 18.72 -5.74
N PRO A 515 -8.22 19.03 -5.43
CA PRO A 515 -9.15 18.04 -4.89
C PRO A 515 -9.58 17.00 -5.93
N GLU A 516 -9.47 17.34 -7.24
CA GLU A 516 -9.83 16.42 -8.32
C GLU A 516 -8.80 15.27 -8.42
N PRO A 517 -9.24 14.00 -8.45
CA PRO A 517 -8.35 12.84 -8.45
C PRO A 517 -7.31 12.86 -9.58
N ASP A 518 -7.70 13.22 -10.81
CA ASP A 518 -6.79 13.27 -11.96
C ASP A 518 -5.61 14.22 -11.72
N ASP A 519 -5.89 15.40 -11.20
CA ASP A 519 -4.88 16.42 -10.91
C ASP A 519 -4.02 16.00 -9.71
N ALA A 520 -4.66 15.53 -8.63
CA ALA A 520 -4.00 15.14 -7.39
C ALA A 520 -3.03 13.95 -7.61
N PHE A 521 -3.49 12.88 -8.26
CA PHE A 521 -2.65 11.71 -8.50
C PHE A 521 -1.55 11.98 -9.54
N THR A 522 -1.78 12.86 -10.51
CA THR A 522 -0.74 13.30 -11.45
C THR A 522 0.37 14.09 -10.74
N ALA A 523 0.01 15.07 -9.91
CA ALA A 523 0.98 15.86 -9.14
C ALA A 523 1.71 14.99 -8.11
N THR A 524 1.00 14.09 -7.44
CA THR A 524 1.60 13.14 -6.49
C THR A 524 2.54 12.17 -7.20
N SER A 525 2.20 11.71 -8.41
CA SER A 525 3.10 10.87 -9.23
C SER A 525 4.41 11.57 -9.52
N LEU A 526 4.37 12.84 -9.91
CA LEU A 526 5.59 13.63 -10.14
C LEU A 526 6.42 13.75 -8.85
N ALA A 527 5.79 14.06 -7.71
CA ALA A 527 6.50 14.17 -6.43
C ALA A 527 7.16 12.85 -6.01
N VAL A 528 6.48 11.71 -6.20
CA VAL A 528 7.03 10.36 -5.92
C VAL A 528 8.20 10.03 -6.85
N LEU A 529 8.08 10.30 -8.14
CA LEU A 529 9.16 10.07 -9.12
C LEU A 529 10.41 10.88 -8.79
N LEU A 530 10.24 12.17 -8.46
CA LEU A 530 11.34 13.05 -8.06
C LEU A 530 11.98 12.59 -6.74
N PHE A 531 11.18 12.21 -5.74
CA PHE A 531 11.69 11.68 -4.48
C PHE A 531 12.52 10.41 -4.70
N VAL A 532 12.00 9.45 -5.47
CA VAL A 532 12.66 8.16 -5.71
C VAL A 532 13.96 8.36 -6.49
N ALA A 533 13.95 9.17 -7.57
CA ALA A 533 15.15 9.46 -8.35
C ALA A 533 16.23 10.18 -7.51
N ALA A 534 15.86 11.24 -6.80
CA ALA A 534 16.76 12.01 -5.97
C ALA A 534 17.35 11.16 -4.83
N SER A 535 16.54 10.34 -4.15
CA SER A 535 16.99 9.47 -3.07
C SER A 535 17.91 8.36 -3.57
N THR A 536 17.62 7.76 -4.74
CA THR A 536 18.49 6.77 -5.39
C THR A 536 19.85 7.38 -5.69
N TRP A 537 19.88 8.57 -6.27
CA TRP A 537 21.12 9.30 -6.55
C TRP A 537 21.90 9.69 -5.29
N LEU A 538 21.21 10.17 -4.24
CA LEU A 538 21.86 10.53 -2.97
C LEU A 538 22.54 9.33 -2.28
N VAL A 539 21.95 8.14 -2.38
CA VAL A 539 22.50 6.90 -1.81
C VAL A 539 23.70 6.40 -2.60
N SER A 540 23.80 6.72 -3.90
CA SER A 540 24.93 6.35 -4.77
C SER A 540 26.20 7.12 -4.46
N ARG A 541 26.09 8.31 -3.85
CA ARG A 541 27.28 9.14 -3.55
C ARG A 541 28.16 8.48 -2.48
N PRO A 542 29.48 8.47 -2.68
CA PRO A 542 30.40 8.06 -1.62
C PRO A 542 30.14 8.89 -0.37
N ARG A 543 30.09 8.24 0.79
CA ARG A 543 30.11 9.01 2.04
C ARG A 543 31.40 9.83 2.04
N ALA A 544 31.29 11.14 2.19
CA ALA A 544 32.44 11.93 2.61
C ALA A 544 33.03 11.20 3.84
N ARG A 545 34.23 10.68 3.72
CA ARG A 545 34.95 10.12 4.88
C ARG A 545 34.89 11.20 5.94
N ALA A 546 34.29 10.89 7.10
CA ALA A 546 34.51 11.73 8.26
C ALA A 546 36.05 11.90 8.34
N ALA A 547 36.50 13.12 8.27
CA ALA A 547 37.91 13.42 8.56
C ALA A 547 38.24 12.81 9.93
N PRO A 548 39.39 12.13 10.09
CA PRO A 548 39.78 11.48 11.33
C PRO A 548 39.71 12.42 12.51
#